data_fc0844537e8cfeb3ba17795232e5e87d
#
_entry.id   fc0844537e8cfeb3ba17795232e5e87d
#
_cell.length_a   1.000
_cell.length_b   1.000
_cell.length_c   1.000
_cell.angle_alpha   90.00
_cell.angle_beta   90.00
_cell.angle_gamma   90.00
#
_symmetry.space_group_name_H-M   'P 1'
#
loop_
_entity.id
_entity.type
_entity.pdbx_description
1 polymer ?
#
loop_
_entity_poly.entity_id
_entity_poly.type
_entity_poly.pdbx_seq_one_letter_code
_entity_poly.pdbx_strand_id
1 'polypeptide(L)'
;MEKKRIWVAVGVVENAAGQVFICRRSDDQHQAGKWEFPGGKVEAGETMPAALARELAEEIGIEVQQSEPLLQIEHDYPDKSVLLDVWRVTAFSGQPYGREGQPALWVERQTLLDYDFPEANFPITERVMAMAQNRGAHH
;
A
#
# COMPACT_ATOMS: atom_id res chain seq x y z
N MET A 1 20.63 -12.63 19.87
CA MET A 1 20.72 -11.86 18.66
C MET A 1 19.41 -11.28 18.28
N GLU A 2 19.37 -10.01 18.04
CA GLU A 2 18.12 -9.35 17.71
C GLU A 2 17.81 -9.50 16.24
N LYS A 3 16.53 -9.65 15.95
CA LYS A 3 16.10 -9.66 14.57
C LYS A 3 16.18 -8.26 14.01
N LYS A 4 16.43 -8.17 12.71
CA LYS A 4 16.36 -6.92 12.00
C LYS A 4 14.93 -6.43 11.99
N ARG A 5 14.72 -5.15 12.25
CA ARG A 5 13.40 -4.55 12.22
C ARG A 5 13.25 -3.70 10.98
N ILE A 6 12.21 -3.96 10.22
CA ILE A 6 11.94 -3.25 8.97
C ILE A 6 10.58 -2.59 9.07
N TRP A 7 10.56 -1.28 8.83
CA TRP A 7 9.33 -0.48 8.88
C TRP A 7 8.96 -0.14 7.44
N VAL A 8 7.76 -0.54 7.00
CA VAL A 8 7.32 -0.39 5.62
C VAL A 8 6.09 0.49 5.57
N ALA A 9 6.15 1.52 4.74
CA ALA A 9 5.02 2.40 4.49
C ALA A 9 4.17 1.77 3.38
N VAL A 10 2.87 1.63 3.61
CA VAL A 10 1.95 1.04 2.64
C VAL A 10 0.82 2.01 2.40
N GLY A 11 0.48 2.27 1.14
CA GLY A 11 -0.57 3.21 0.80
C GLY A 11 -1.79 2.55 0.18
N VAL A 12 -2.95 2.79 0.78
CA VAL A 12 -4.22 2.42 0.18
C VAL A 12 -4.73 3.66 -0.55
N VAL A 13 -4.55 3.69 -1.86
CA VAL A 13 -4.87 4.84 -2.70
C VAL A 13 -6.25 4.64 -3.30
N GLU A 14 -7.18 5.56 -3.01
CA GLU A 14 -8.56 5.44 -3.48
C GLU A 14 -8.90 6.55 -4.45
N ASN A 15 -9.71 6.23 -5.43
CA ASN A 15 -10.25 7.26 -6.31
C ASN A 15 -11.70 7.58 -5.92
N ALA A 16 -12.31 8.54 -6.63
CA ALA A 16 -13.66 8.97 -6.31
C ALA A 16 -14.70 7.87 -6.54
N ALA A 17 -14.38 6.88 -7.34
CA ALA A 17 -15.29 5.77 -7.59
C ALA A 17 -15.21 4.68 -6.52
N GLY A 18 -14.33 4.85 -5.53
CA GLY A 18 -14.18 3.85 -4.47
C GLY A 18 -13.28 2.70 -4.84
N GLN A 19 -12.56 2.81 -5.94
CA GLN A 19 -11.60 1.79 -6.34
C GLN A 19 -10.27 2.03 -5.66
N VAL A 20 -9.48 0.98 -5.50
CA VAL A 20 -8.14 1.08 -4.90
C VAL A 20 -7.10 0.64 -5.91
N PHE A 21 -5.90 1.19 -5.77
CA PHE A 21 -4.82 0.94 -6.73
C PHE A 21 -3.88 -0.12 -6.19
N ILE A 22 -3.64 -1.16 -6.99
CA ILE A 22 -2.74 -2.25 -6.61
C ILE A 22 -1.71 -2.48 -7.69
N CYS A 23 -0.56 -3.04 -7.30
CA CYS A 23 0.56 -3.33 -8.18
C CYS A 23 0.93 -4.79 -8.06
N ARG A 24 1.55 -5.34 -9.11
CA ARG A 24 1.99 -6.72 -9.09
C ARG A 24 3.50 -6.74 -8.83
N ARG A 25 3.93 -7.63 -7.96
CA ARG A 25 5.36 -7.75 -7.64
C ARG A 25 6.10 -8.34 -8.83
N SER A 26 7.31 -7.83 -9.07
CA SER A 26 8.08 -8.26 -10.22
C SER A 26 8.67 -9.66 -9.99
N ASP A 27 9.12 -10.28 -11.07
CA ASP A 27 9.60 -11.66 -11.02
C ASP A 27 10.86 -11.84 -10.18
N ASP A 28 11.64 -10.79 -9.94
CA ASP A 28 12.85 -10.89 -9.15
C ASP A 28 12.64 -10.51 -7.70
N GLN A 29 11.40 -10.26 -7.27
CA GLN A 29 11.11 -9.94 -5.89
C GLN A 29 10.59 -11.17 -5.15
N HIS A 30 10.72 -11.11 -3.81
CA HIS A 30 10.12 -12.13 -2.96
C HIS A 30 8.60 -12.11 -3.18
N GLN A 31 7.96 -13.28 -3.26
CA GLN A 31 6.54 -13.39 -3.55
C GLN A 31 6.19 -12.87 -4.93
N ALA A 32 7.05 -13.17 -5.91
CA ALA A 32 6.88 -12.73 -7.29
C ALA A 32 5.51 -13.13 -7.82
N GLY A 33 4.92 -12.24 -8.61
CA GLY A 33 3.62 -12.51 -9.22
C GLY A 33 2.44 -12.21 -8.34
N LYS A 34 2.65 -11.94 -7.05
CA LYS A 34 1.56 -11.59 -6.17
C LYS A 34 1.30 -10.10 -6.25
N TRP A 35 0.08 -9.71 -5.89
CA TRP A 35 -0.31 -8.31 -5.92
C TRP A 35 -0.02 -7.66 -4.57
N GLU A 36 0.09 -6.35 -4.54
CA GLU A 36 0.38 -5.62 -3.33
C GLU A 36 -0.18 -4.21 -3.41
N PHE A 37 -0.36 -3.59 -2.25
CA PHE A 37 -0.61 -2.16 -2.20
C PHE A 37 0.74 -1.45 -2.34
N PRO A 38 0.79 -0.31 -3.03
CA PRO A 38 2.08 0.36 -3.25
C PRO A 38 2.69 0.90 -1.97
N GLY A 39 4.00 0.98 -1.92
CA GLY A 39 4.73 1.48 -0.77
C GLY A 39 6.16 1.01 -0.76
N GLY A 40 6.82 1.18 0.36
CA GLY A 40 8.20 0.75 0.52
C GLY A 40 8.75 1.09 1.88
N LYS A 41 10.04 0.84 2.08
CA LYS A 41 10.66 0.99 3.40
C LYS A 41 10.76 2.44 3.83
N VAL A 42 10.51 2.68 5.12
CA VAL A 42 10.77 3.96 5.75
C VAL A 42 12.26 4.02 6.05
N GLU A 43 12.93 5.05 5.57
CA GLU A 43 14.36 5.16 5.74
C GLU A 43 14.72 5.99 6.95
N ALA A 44 15.95 5.84 7.41
CA ALA A 44 16.42 6.54 8.60
C ALA A 44 16.21 8.05 8.43
N GLY A 45 15.64 8.67 9.44
CA GLY A 45 15.42 10.10 9.40
C GLY A 45 14.13 10.53 8.75
N GLU A 46 13.38 9.60 8.16
CA GLU A 46 12.09 9.95 7.56
C GLU A 46 10.96 9.78 8.54
N THR A 47 9.95 10.65 8.45
CA THR A 47 8.69 10.38 9.11
C THR A 47 7.88 9.42 8.24
N MET A 48 6.88 8.80 8.82
CA MET A 48 6.03 7.88 8.07
C MET A 48 5.33 8.57 6.90
N PRO A 49 4.69 9.74 7.07
CA PRO A 49 4.06 10.40 5.91
C PRO A 49 5.06 10.78 4.82
N ALA A 50 6.27 11.18 5.20
CA ALA A 50 7.28 11.54 4.20
C ALA A 50 7.73 10.33 3.41
N ALA A 51 7.92 9.19 4.08
CA ALA A 51 8.30 7.95 3.40
C ALA A 51 7.20 7.51 2.44
N LEU A 52 5.95 7.59 2.88
CA LEU A 52 4.83 7.20 2.05
C LEU A 52 4.76 8.07 0.79
N ALA A 53 4.87 9.39 0.96
CA ALA A 53 4.82 10.30 -0.18
C ALA A 53 5.96 10.02 -1.16
N ARG A 54 7.17 9.79 -0.65
CA ARG A 54 8.31 9.50 -1.50
C ARG A 54 8.12 8.20 -2.26
N GLU A 55 7.70 7.14 -1.55
CA GLU A 55 7.54 5.84 -2.19
C GLU A 55 6.45 5.86 -3.25
N LEU A 56 5.33 6.53 -2.98
CA LEU A 56 4.25 6.56 -3.97
C LEU A 56 4.61 7.41 -5.18
N ALA A 57 5.42 8.45 -4.98
CA ALA A 57 5.92 9.22 -6.12
C ALA A 57 6.86 8.37 -6.98
N GLU A 58 7.73 7.59 -6.34
CA GLU A 58 8.69 6.75 -7.06
C GLU A 58 8.03 5.57 -7.75
N GLU A 59 7.10 4.93 -7.06
CA GLU A 59 6.56 3.67 -7.53
C GLU A 59 5.39 3.85 -8.50
N ILE A 60 4.51 4.80 -8.24
CA ILE A 60 3.30 4.95 -9.05
C ILE A 60 3.08 6.37 -9.55
N GLY A 61 4.00 7.27 -9.31
CA GLY A 61 3.99 8.58 -9.97
C GLY A 61 2.94 9.57 -9.49
N ILE A 62 2.47 9.45 -8.25
CA ILE A 62 1.49 10.40 -7.73
C ILE A 62 2.12 11.28 -6.64
N GLU A 63 1.48 12.43 -6.39
CA GLU A 63 1.87 13.31 -5.30
C GLU A 63 0.80 13.22 -4.22
N VAL A 64 1.17 12.68 -3.07
CA VAL A 64 0.24 12.52 -1.95
C VAL A 64 -0.02 13.87 -1.32
N GLN A 65 -1.28 14.23 -1.16
CA GLN A 65 -1.66 15.51 -0.56
C GLN A 65 -2.26 15.33 0.83
N GLN A 66 -3.00 14.25 1.04
CA GLN A 66 -3.55 13.94 2.36
C GLN A 66 -3.52 12.45 2.58
N SER A 67 -3.17 12.05 3.79
CA SER A 67 -3.19 10.64 4.17
C SER A 67 -3.51 10.54 5.65
N GLU A 68 -4.00 9.39 6.06
CA GLU A 68 -4.31 9.15 7.46
C GLU A 68 -3.99 7.70 7.81
N PRO A 69 -3.63 7.43 9.06
CA PRO A 69 -3.33 6.06 9.46
C PRO A 69 -4.55 5.16 9.34
N LEU A 70 -4.34 3.93 8.90
CA LEU A 70 -5.42 2.96 8.77
C LEU A 70 -5.22 1.78 9.71
N LEU A 71 -4.09 1.10 9.64
CA LEU A 71 -3.78 0.00 10.56
C LEU A 71 -2.30 -0.31 10.49
N GLN A 72 -1.82 -1.07 11.48
CA GLN A 72 -0.44 -1.56 11.51
C GLN A 72 -0.47 -3.06 11.67
N ILE A 73 0.43 -3.75 10.99
CA ILE A 73 0.54 -5.19 11.04
C ILE A 73 1.99 -5.55 11.30
N GLU A 74 2.23 -6.32 12.35
CA GLU A 74 3.55 -6.88 12.59
C GLU A 74 3.59 -8.29 12.06
N HIS A 75 4.64 -8.63 11.36
CA HIS A 75 4.82 -9.97 10.83
C HIS A 75 6.25 -10.39 11.09
N ASP A 76 6.42 -11.47 11.86
CA ASP A 76 7.73 -11.96 12.22
C ASP A 76 8.17 -13.07 11.31
N TYR A 77 9.32 -12.88 10.69
CA TYR A 77 10.00 -13.93 9.96
C TYR A 77 11.15 -14.43 10.85
N PRO A 78 11.74 -15.57 10.55
CA PRO A 78 12.82 -16.09 11.41
C PRO A 78 13.99 -15.12 11.56
N ASP A 79 14.30 -14.34 10.52
CA ASP A 79 15.46 -13.45 10.53
C ASP A 79 15.13 -11.98 10.65
N LYS A 80 13.86 -11.62 10.63
CA LYS A 80 13.49 -10.20 10.66
C LYS A 80 12.07 -10.02 11.15
N SER A 81 11.78 -8.81 11.60
CA SER A 81 10.44 -8.42 12.02
C SER A 81 10.02 -7.26 11.13
N VAL A 82 8.87 -7.35 10.49
CA VAL A 82 8.39 -6.34 9.55
C VAL A 82 7.15 -5.69 10.12
N LEU A 83 7.16 -4.35 10.17
CA LEU A 83 5.98 -3.58 10.54
C LEU A 83 5.42 -2.96 9.26
N LEU A 84 4.23 -3.38 8.87
CA LEU A 84 3.51 -2.78 7.76
C LEU A 84 2.64 -1.67 8.33
N ASP A 85 2.99 -0.43 8.02
CA ASP A 85 2.30 0.74 8.53
C ASP A 85 1.43 1.25 7.40
N VAL A 86 0.14 0.95 7.47
CA VAL A 86 -0.78 1.14 6.36
C VAL A 86 -1.56 2.42 6.54
N TRP A 87 -1.49 3.28 5.52
CA TRP A 87 -2.15 4.58 5.54
C TRP A 87 -3.10 4.69 4.36
N ARG A 88 -4.21 5.35 4.59
CA ARG A 88 -5.19 5.60 3.56
C ARG A 88 -4.86 6.94 2.91
N VAL A 89 -4.69 6.97 1.59
CA VAL A 89 -4.41 8.19 0.85
C VAL A 89 -5.73 8.76 0.38
N THR A 90 -6.13 9.89 0.98
CA THR A 90 -7.44 10.47 0.74
C THR A 90 -7.42 11.59 -0.29
N ALA A 91 -6.24 12.11 -0.62
CA ALA A 91 -6.12 13.12 -1.69
C ALA A 91 -4.73 13.01 -2.30
N PHE A 92 -4.69 13.08 -3.61
CA PHE A 92 -3.42 13.03 -4.35
C PHE A 92 -3.62 13.70 -5.71
N SER A 93 -2.52 14.05 -6.37
CA SER A 93 -2.56 14.53 -7.74
C SER A 93 -1.76 13.59 -8.62
N GLY A 94 -2.10 13.57 -9.90
CA GLY A 94 -1.45 12.71 -10.87
C GLY A 94 -2.29 11.48 -11.14
N GLN A 95 -1.93 10.77 -12.21
CA GLN A 95 -2.58 9.51 -12.58
C GLN A 95 -1.65 8.38 -12.19
N PRO A 96 -2.02 7.52 -11.24
CA PRO A 96 -1.11 6.45 -10.85
C PRO A 96 -0.90 5.44 -11.97
N TYR A 97 0.32 4.92 -12.05
CA TYR A 97 0.68 3.90 -13.03
C TYR A 97 1.88 3.14 -12.50
N GLY A 98 2.22 2.01 -13.13
CA GLY A 98 3.39 1.24 -12.75
C GLY A 98 4.65 1.92 -13.25
N ARG A 99 5.15 2.87 -12.51
CA ARG A 99 6.26 3.72 -12.94
C ARG A 99 7.55 2.94 -13.14
N GLU A 100 7.68 1.82 -12.45
CA GLU A 100 8.86 0.96 -12.57
C GLU A 100 8.63 -0.17 -13.57
N GLY A 101 7.58 -0.09 -14.39
CA GLY A 101 7.28 -1.11 -15.37
C GLY A 101 6.41 -2.24 -14.87
N GLN A 102 6.01 -2.20 -13.62
CA GLN A 102 5.20 -3.27 -13.05
C GLN A 102 3.74 -3.13 -13.47
N PRO A 103 3.03 -4.25 -13.61
CA PRO A 103 1.58 -4.17 -13.84
C PRO A 103 0.90 -3.47 -12.67
N ALA A 104 -0.07 -2.64 -12.95
CA ALA A 104 -0.77 -1.89 -11.91
C ALA A 104 -2.16 -1.52 -12.43
N LEU A 105 -3.14 -1.51 -11.53
CA LEU A 105 -4.50 -1.19 -11.96
C LEU A 105 -5.39 -0.77 -10.79
N TRP A 106 -6.47 -0.10 -11.12
CA TRP A 106 -7.54 0.19 -10.18
C TRP A 106 -8.46 -1.02 -10.11
N VAL A 107 -8.85 -1.40 -8.89
CA VAL A 107 -9.79 -2.51 -8.71
C VAL A 107 -10.90 -2.11 -7.76
N GLU A 108 -12.05 -2.74 -7.90
CA GLU A 108 -13.13 -2.56 -6.95
C GLU A 108 -12.74 -3.18 -5.62
N ARG A 109 -13.01 -2.49 -4.52
CA ARG A 109 -12.62 -2.99 -3.21
C ARG A 109 -13.19 -4.37 -2.92
N GLN A 110 -14.41 -4.63 -3.39
CA GLN A 110 -15.07 -5.89 -3.12
C GLN A 110 -14.49 -7.06 -3.92
N THR A 111 -13.61 -6.79 -4.88
CA THR A 111 -13.00 -7.84 -5.69
C THR A 111 -11.55 -8.12 -5.26
N LEU A 112 -11.10 -7.54 -4.15
CA LEU A 112 -9.70 -7.72 -3.73
C LEU A 112 -9.34 -9.19 -3.50
N LEU A 113 -10.29 -10.00 -3.05
CA LEU A 113 -10.00 -11.41 -2.82
C LEU A 113 -9.81 -12.20 -4.12
N ASP A 114 -10.14 -11.61 -5.27
CA ASP A 114 -9.90 -12.27 -6.55
C ASP A 114 -8.43 -12.15 -6.98
N TYR A 115 -7.64 -11.37 -6.27
CA TYR A 115 -6.24 -11.17 -6.60
C TYR A 115 -5.37 -11.88 -5.59
N ASP A 116 -4.22 -12.38 -6.02
CA ASP A 116 -3.35 -13.20 -5.20
C ASP A 116 -2.40 -12.32 -4.39
N PHE A 117 -2.76 -12.01 -3.16
CA PHE A 117 -1.92 -11.22 -2.25
C PHE A 117 -1.11 -12.13 -1.35
N PRO A 118 0.08 -11.70 -0.89
CA PRO A 118 0.77 -12.45 0.16
C PRO A 118 -0.09 -12.53 1.41
N GLU A 119 0.08 -13.59 2.15
CA GLU A 119 -0.74 -13.84 3.34
C GLU A 119 -0.66 -12.69 4.35
N ALA A 120 0.51 -12.09 4.50
CA ALA A 120 0.69 -10.99 5.43
C ALA A 120 -0.17 -9.78 5.09
N ASN A 121 -0.68 -9.69 3.86
CA ASN A 121 -1.53 -8.59 3.42
C ASN A 121 -3.01 -8.84 3.64
N PHE A 122 -3.41 -10.04 4.06
CA PHE A 122 -4.82 -10.34 4.24
C PHE A 122 -5.52 -9.38 5.21
N PRO A 123 -4.93 -8.99 6.34
CA PRO A 123 -5.59 -8.01 7.20
C PRO A 123 -5.83 -6.68 6.51
N ILE A 124 -4.95 -6.31 5.57
CA ILE A 124 -5.14 -5.08 4.81
C ILE A 124 -6.35 -5.21 3.89
N THR A 125 -6.42 -6.32 3.13
CA THR A 125 -7.54 -6.50 2.21
C THR A 125 -8.87 -6.55 2.95
N GLU A 126 -8.91 -7.21 4.10
CA GLU A 126 -10.12 -7.25 4.91
C GLU A 126 -10.54 -5.87 5.37
N ARG A 127 -9.57 -5.09 5.83
CA ARG A 127 -9.87 -3.75 6.33
C ARG A 127 -10.36 -2.85 5.21
N VAL A 128 -9.72 -2.96 4.04
CA VAL A 128 -10.10 -2.13 2.89
C VAL A 128 -11.52 -2.47 2.44
N MET A 129 -11.87 -3.76 2.40
CA MET A 129 -13.21 -4.14 2.00
C MET A 129 -14.27 -3.67 2.99
N ALA A 130 -13.90 -3.54 4.26
CA ALA A 130 -14.85 -3.15 5.30
C ALA A 130 -14.99 -1.65 5.46
N MET A 131 -14.07 -0.85 4.94
CA MET A 131 -14.12 0.59 5.20
C MET A 131 -15.11 1.29 4.28
N ALA A 132 -15.61 2.43 4.74
CA ALA A 132 -16.53 3.22 3.95
C ALA A 132 -15.81 3.83 2.77
N GLN A 133 -16.53 4.01 1.68
CA GLN A 133 -15.96 4.68 0.53
C GLN A 133 -15.65 6.13 0.84
N ASN A 134 -14.58 6.62 0.22
CA ASN A 134 -14.21 8.02 0.37
C ASN A 134 -15.00 8.86 -0.62
N ARG A 135 -16.28 9.14 -0.30
CA ARG A 135 -17.08 9.87 -1.19
C ARG A 135 -17.32 11.20 -0.75
N GLY A 136 -16.58 11.64 0.06
CA GLY A 136 -16.79 12.89 0.57
C GLY A 136 -18.07 12.88 1.22
N ALA A 137 -18.52 13.70 1.48
CA ALA A 137 -19.57 13.78 2.15
C ALA A 137 -20.73 13.60 1.50
N HIS A 138 -20.64 13.18 0.65
CA HIS A 138 -21.60 12.98 -0.07
C HIS A 138 -22.71 12.78 0.65
N HIS A 139 -22.89 13.24 1.17
CA HIS A 139 -23.95 13.09 1.68
C HIS A 139 -24.07 13.54 2.66
#